data_14f82d0ffaf4997bac1cb0b002e0e70b
#
_entry.id   14f82d0ffaf4997bac1cb0b002e0e70b
#
_cell.length_a   1.000
_cell.length_b   1.000
_cell.length_c   1.000
_cell.angle_alpha   90.00
_cell.angle_beta   90.00
_cell.angle_gamma   90.00
#
_symmetry.space_group_name_H-M   'P 1'
#
loop_
_entity.id
_entity.type
_entity.pdbx_description
1 polymer ?
#
loop_
_entity_poly.entity_id
_entity_poly.type
_entity_poly.pdbx_seq_one_letter_code
_entity_poly.pdbx_strand_id
1 'polypeptide(L)'
;NANETLTALAKDPDGNTSTPTTFQTPADEVVAPPSVDKVTGNTTQGYQVTGTAELGTTIEVRATDGTVLGTATTGPTGQYTVTLASGKATAKQTVNVVAKNDTGLESQPTTAMTPADVTTPTIGDITGDSTTGYEITGTADPNTTIEVRNPDGTIIGTTTTDDQGNFTVDLPAGAANPG
;
A
#
# COMPACT_ATOMS: atom_id res chain seq x y z
N ASN A 1 -10.12 -12.11 33.72
CA ASN A 1 -8.86 -11.51 33.26
C ASN A 1 -7.94 -12.61 32.72
N ALA A 2 -7.14 -12.28 31.71
CA ALA A 2 -6.12 -13.18 31.18
C ALA A 2 -4.98 -13.37 32.18
N ASN A 3 -4.35 -14.54 32.17
CA ASN A 3 -3.25 -14.91 33.08
C ASN A 3 -3.58 -14.70 34.58
N GLU A 4 -4.86 -14.75 34.94
CA GLU A 4 -5.28 -14.62 36.33
C GLU A 4 -5.08 -15.94 37.07
N THR A 5 -4.46 -15.91 38.24
CA THR A 5 -4.33 -17.08 39.12
C THR A 5 -5.61 -17.25 39.91
N LEU A 6 -6.31 -18.34 39.69
CA LEU A 6 -7.53 -18.73 40.40
C LEU A 6 -7.27 -19.92 41.29
N THR A 7 -8.13 -20.10 42.27
CA THR A 7 -8.09 -21.20 43.22
C THR A 7 -9.42 -21.91 43.25
N ALA A 8 -9.40 -23.24 43.10
CA ALA A 8 -10.56 -24.10 43.29
C ALA A 8 -10.39 -24.91 44.57
N LEU A 9 -11.48 -25.06 45.28
CA LEU A 9 -11.57 -25.98 46.43
C LEU A 9 -12.93 -26.66 46.44
N ALA A 10 -12.97 -27.85 46.91
CA ALA A 10 -14.22 -28.59 47.15
C ALA A 10 -14.69 -28.33 48.59
N LYS A 11 -16.05 -28.26 48.74
CA LYS A 11 -16.71 -28.14 50.04
C LYS A 11 -17.78 -29.21 50.16
N ASP A 12 -17.77 -29.95 51.29
CA ASP A 12 -18.79 -30.96 51.55
C ASP A 12 -20.07 -30.34 52.20
N PRO A 13 -21.18 -31.08 52.32
CA PRO A 13 -22.40 -30.59 52.93
C PRO A 13 -22.24 -30.16 54.39
N ASP A 14 -21.27 -30.70 55.12
CA ASP A 14 -20.97 -30.39 56.51
C ASP A 14 -20.08 -29.16 56.67
N GLY A 15 -19.61 -28.59 55.55
CA GLY A 15 -18.82 -27.37 55.53
C GLY A 15 -17.31 -27.54 55.52
N ASN A 16 -16.79 -28.78 55.50
CA ASN A 16 -15.36 -29.05 55.39
C ASN A 16 -14.86 -28.72 53.98
N THR A 17 -13.64 -28.15 53.89
CA THR A 17 -13.03 -27.77 52.60
C THR A 17 -11.80 -28.60 52.29
N SER A 18 -11.60 -28.92 51.03
CA SER A 18 -10.36 -29.53 50.53
C SER A 18 -9.18 -28.56 50.60
N THR A 19 -7.98 -29.08 50.40
CA THR A 19 -6.83 -28.24 50.04
C THR A 19 -7.11 -27.56 48.71
N PRO A 20 -6.78 -26.23 48.57
CA PRO A 20 -7.00 -25.52 47.33
C PRO A 20 -6.03 -25.98 46.24
N THR A 21 -6.52 -26.01 45.01
CA THR A 21 -5.72 -26.16 43.79
C THR A 21 -5.70 -24.85 43.02
N THR A 22 -4.51 -24.39 42.65
CA THR A 22 -4.34 -23.17 41.85
C THR A 22 -4.22 -23.52 40.37
N PHE A 23 -4.80 -22.68 39.53
CA PHE A 23 -4.65 -22.73 38.08
C PHE A 23 -4.68 -21.31 37.51
N GLN A 24 -4.22 -21.13 36.28
CA GLN A 24 -4.23 -19.85 35.59
C GLN A 24 -5.25 -19.88 34.47
N THR A 25 -5.94 -18.74 34.26
CA THR A 25 -6.68 -18.51 33.03
C THR A 25 -5.72 -18.40 31.85
N PRO A 26 -6.13 -18.82 30.62
CA PRO A 26 -5.32 -18.63 29.42
C PRO A 26 -4.94 -17.15 29.22
N ALA A 27 -3.83 -16.93 28.51
CA ALA A 27 -3.51 -15.60 28.01
C ALA A 27 -4.57 -15.15 27.00
N ASP A 28 -4.84 -13.84 26.92
CA ASP A 28 -5.64 -13.29 25.83
C ASP A 28 -4.89 -13.52 24.51
N GLU A 29 -5.61 -13.99 23.51
CA GLU A 29 -5.09 -14.05 22.14
C GLU A 29 -4.88 -12.62 21.63
N VAL A 30 -3.73 -12.38 21.01
CA VAL A 30 -3.38 -11.07 20.42
C VAL A 30 -2.93 -11.31 18.99
N VAL A 31 -3.52 -10.59 18.06
CA VAL A 31 -3.07 -10.55 16.66
C VAL A 31 -2.04 -9.45 16.50
N ALA A 32 -0.86 -9.80 15.96
CA ALA A 32 0.20 -8.82 15.74
C ALA A 32 -0.19 -7.85 14.60
N PRO A 33 0.14 -6.54 14.71
CA PRO A 33 -0.06 -5.59 13.63
C PRO A 33 0.72 -6.03 12.38
N PRO A 34 0.13 -5.89 11.17
CA PRO A 34 0.83 -6.19 9.92
C PRO A 34 1.95 -5.15 9.66
N SER A 35 3.03 -5.55 8.98
CA SER A 35 3.94 -4.58 8.37
C SER A 35 3.36 -4.06 7.05
N VAL A 36 3.73 -2.86 6.65
CA VAL A 36 3.51 -2.33 5.31
C VAL A 36 4.87 -2.02 4.70
N ASP A 37 5.25 -2.77 3.66
CA ASP A 37 6.53 -2.62 3.00
C ASP A 37 6.45 -1.54 1.92
N LYS A 38 5.35 -1.53 1.13
CA LYS A 38 5.18 -0.61 0.02
C LYS A 38 3.71 -0.37 -0.32
N VAL A 39 3.40 0.86 -0.72
CA VAL A 39 2.16 1.22 -1.42
C VAL A 39 2.52 1.75 -2.79
N THR A 40 1.91 1.20 -3.85
CA THR A 40 2.14 1.59 -5.25
C THR A 40 0.82 1.81 -5.97
N GLY A 41 0.85 2.48 -7.10
CA GLY A 41 -0.32 2.75 -7.91
C GLY A 41 -0.71 4.22 -7.93
N ASN A 42 -1.87 4.51 -8.47
CA ASN A 42 -2.46 5.85 -8.58
C ASN A 42 -4.00 5.77 -8.50
N THR A 43 -4.66 6.92 -8.43
CA THR A 43 -6.13 6.98 -8.30
C THR A 43 -6.86 6.34 -9.48
N THR A 44 -6.31 6.43 -10.69
CA THR A 44 -6.94 5.92 -11.92
C THR A 44 -6.83 4.41 -12.07
N GLN A 45 -5.68 3.84 -11.73
CA GLN A 45 -5.41 2.39 -11.87
C GLN A 45 -5.71 1.61 -10.59
N GLY A 46 -5.86 2.32 -9.47
CA GLY A 46 -5.94 1.74 -8.14
C GLY A 46 -4.57 1.60 -7.48
N TYR A 47 -4.56 1.06 -6.28
CA TYR A 47 -3.34 0.93 -5.48
C TYR A 47 -3.09 -0.53 -5.08
N GLN A 48 -1.84 -0.86 -4.83
CA GLN A 48 -1.43 -2.12 -4.20
C GLN A 48 -0.69 -1.81 -2.90
N VAL A 49 -1.10 -2.49 -1.83
CA VAL A 49 -0.47 -2.44 -0.51
C VAL A 49 0.16 -3.79 -0.25
N THR A 50 1.48 -3.83 -0.08
CA THR A 50 2.23 -5.05 0.18
C THR A 50 2.89 -5.01 1.55
N GLY A 51 3.08 -6.18 2.16
CA GLY A 51 3.70 -6.30 3.47
C GLY A 51 3.68 -7.72 4.00
N THR A 52 3.89 -7.87 5.30
CA THR A 52 3.88 -9.15 6.00
C THR A 52 2.97 -9.13 7.23
N ALA A 53 2.41 -10.28 7.58
CA ALA A 53 1.62 -10.50 8.78
C ALA A 53 1.65 -11.98 9.17
N GLU A 54 0.96 -12.36 10.24
CA GLU A 54 0.82 -13.73 10.65
C GLU A 54 0.14 -14.59 9.58
N LEU A 55 0.58 -15.84 9.46
CA LEU A 55 0.06 -16.78 8.46
C LEU A 55 -1.44 -17.01 8.62
N GLY A 56 -2.16 -16.99 7.51
CA GLY A 56 -3.59 -17.28 7.47
C GLY A 56 -4.48 -16.12 7.95
N THR A 57 -3.90 -14.98 8.33
CA THR A 57 -4.70 -13.80 8.69
C THR A 57 -5.31 -13.14 7.47
N THR A 58 -6.49 -12.56 7.63
CA THR A 58 -7.09 -11.66 6.64
C THR A 58 -6.59 -10.25 6.88
N ILE A 59 -6.01 -9.64 5.86
CA ILE A 59 -5.59 -8.24 5.89
C ILE A 59 -6.70 -7.38 5.30
N GLU A 60 -7.08 -6.35 6.03
CA GLU A 60 -8.01 -5.33 5.57
C GLU A 60 -7.30 -3.98 5.49
N VAL A 61 -7.38 -3.33 4.33
CA VAL A 61 -6.97 -1.92 4.17
C VAL A 61 -8.24 -1.07 4.29
N ARG A 62 -8.23 -0.16 5.24
CA ARG A 62 -9.39 0.69 5.58
C ARG A 62 -9.05 2.16 5.44
N ALA A 63 -10.03 2.97 5.08
CA ALA A 63 -9.95 4.42 5.25
C ALA A 63 -9.97 4.78 6.75
N THR A 64 -9.66 6.02 7.08
CA THR A 64 -9.64 6.52 8.48
C THR A 64 -11.02 6.50 9.15
N ASP A 65 -12.10 6.47 8.38
CA ASP A 65 -13.48 6.32 8.86
C ASP A 65 -13.89 4.85 9.10
N GLY A 66 -12.99 3.89 8.88
CA GLY A 66 -13.23 2.45 9.01
C GLY A 66 -13.76 1.75 7.76
N THR A 67 -14.06 2.48 6.67
CA THR A 67 -14.51 1.88 5.41
C THR A 67 -13.44 0.95 4.84
N VAL A 68 -13.79 -0.31 4.54
CA VAL A 68 -12.88 -1.29 3.92
C VAL A 68 -12.70 -0.95 2.43
N LEU A 69 -11.45 -0.71 2.05
CA LEU A 69 -11.04 -0.38 0.69
C LEU A 69 -10.60 -1.61 -0.11
N GLY A 70 -10.05 -2.61 0.57
CA GLY A 70 -9.62 -3.87 -0.01
C GLY A 70 -9.19 -4.88 1.03
N THR A 71 -9.15 -6.16 0.66
CA THR A 71 -8.78 -7.28 1.54
C THR A 71 -7.90 -8.29 0.81
N ALA A 72 -7.08 -9.01 1.56
CA ALA A 72 -6.33 -10.17 1.09
C ALA A 72 -6.05 -11.12 2.27
N THR A 73 -5.74 -12.38 1.98
CA THR A 73 -5.25 -13.32 3.00
C THR A 73 -3.73 -13.45 2.85
N THR A 74 -3.02 -13.53 3.97
CA THR A 74 -1.57 -13.77 3.98
C THR A 74 -1.24 -15.14 3.39
N GLY A 75 -0.23 -15.13 2.51
CA GLY A 75 0.28 -16.36 1.89
C GLY A 75 1.12 -17.21 2.86
N PRO A 76 1.60 -18.37 2.40
CA PRO A 76 2.36 -19.34 3.23
C PRO A 76 3.72 -18.81 3.73
N THR A 77 4.18 -17.69 3.21
CA THR A 77 5.39 -16.98 3.64
C THR A 77 5.10 -15.80 4.58
N GLY A 78 3.81 -15.57 4.94
CA GLY A 78 3.39 -14.41 5.71
C GLY A 78 3.27 -13.13 4.89
N GLN A 79 3.54 -13.18 3.58
CA GLN A 79 3.40 -12.01 2.69
C GLN A 79 1.95 -11.81 2.25
N TYR A 80 1.57 -10.56 2.04
CA TYR A 80 0.29 -10.20 1.49
C TYR A 80 0.41 -9.12 0.41
N THR A 81 -0.58 -9.08 -0.48
CA THR A 81 -0.82 -8.00 -1.43
C THR A 81 -2.32 -7.69 -1.44
N VAL A 82 -2.68 -6.51 -0.96
CA VAL A 82 -4.06 -6.01 -1.04
C VAL A 82 -4.17 -5.08 -2.23
N THR A 83 -5.10 -5.38 -3.15
CA THR A 83 -5.42 -4.51 -4.29
C THR A 83 -6.61 -3.63 -3.93
N LEU A 84 -6.41 -2.31 -4.02
CA LEU A 84 -7.47 -1.31 -3.93
C LEU A 84 -7.87 -0.94 -5.36
N ALA A 85 -9.09 -1.26 -5.76
CA ALA A 85 -9.56 -0.97 -7.11
C ALA A 85 -9.58 0.55 -7.39
N SER A 86 -9.57 0.92 -8.69
CA SER A 86 -9.73 2.30 -9.15
C SER A 86 -10.87 3.01 -8.41
N GLY A 87 -10.62 4.22 -7.95
CA GLY A 87 -11.60 5.06 -7.24
C GLY A 87 -11.91 4.65 -5.80
N LYS A 88 -11.31 3.56 -5.27
CA LYS A 88 -11.50 3.15 -3.86
C LYS A 88 -10.68 3.97 -2.88
N ALA A 89 -9.53 4.48 -3.32
CA ALA A 89 -8.69 5.37 -2.55
C ALA A 89 -8.24 6.55 -3.41
N THR A 90 -7.87 7.66 -2.78
CA THR A 90 -7.36 8.86 -3.43
C THR A 90 -5.84 8.98 -3.22
N ALA A 91 -5.19 9.84 -4.00
CA ALA A 91 -3.77 10.17 -3.80
C ALA A 91 -3.53 10.81 -2.43
N LYS A 92 -2.38 10.52 -1.82
CA LYS A 92 -1.97 11.04 -0.50
C LYS A 92 -2.99 10.75 0.63
N GLN A 93 -3.80 9.72 0.47
CA GLN A 93 -4.76 9.29 1.49
C GLN A 93 -4.07 8.44 2.55
N THR A 94 -4.32 8.75 3.82
CA THR A 94 -3.95 7.86 4.93
C THR A 94 -4.89 6.67 4.96
N VAL A 95 -4.33 5.48 5.04
CA VAL A 95 -5.06 4.22 5.19
C VAL A 95 -4.55 3.46 6.41
N ASN A 96 -5.43 2.68 7.02
CA ASN A 96 -5.14 1.79 8.13
C ASN A 96 -5.14 0.34 7.63
N VAL A 97 -4.08 -0.39 7.93
CA VAL A 97 -3.94 -1.81 7.60
C VAL A 97 -4.08 -2.62 8.87
N VAL A 98 -5.04 -3.53 8.90
CA VAL A 98 -5.40 -4.35 10.06
C VAL A 98 -5.30 -5.83 9.67
N ALA A 99 -4.71 -6.64 10.53
CA ALA A 99 -4.77 -8.10 10.43
C ALA A 99 -5.90 -8.65 11.29
N LYS A 100 -6.60 -9.65 10.78
CA LYS A 100 -7.71 -10.32 11.44
C LYS A 100 -7.54 -11.82 11.36
N ASN A 101 -7.60 -12.50 12.51
CA ASN A 101 -7.51 -13.96 12.56
C ASN A 101 -8.86 -14.64 12.22
N ASP A 102 -8.89 -15.96 12.20
CA ASP A 102 -10.06 -16.78 11.92
C ASP A 102 -11.17 -16.68 12.99
N THR A 103 -10.82 -16.28 14.22
CA THR A 103 -11.79 -16.02 15.29
C THR A 103 -12.44 -14.64 15.19
N GLY A 104 -11.93 -13.78 14.30
CA GLY A 104 -12.41 -12.41 14.08
C GLY A 104 -11.74 -11.36 14.97
N LEU A 105 -10.71 -11.74 15.73
CA LEU A 105 -9.91 -10.80 16.52
C LEU A 105 -9.01 -9.96 15.60
N GLU A 106 -9.00 -8.65 15.84
CA GLU A 106 -8.26 -7.66 15.03
C GLU A 106 -6.99 -7.19 15.74
N SER A 107 -5.95 -6.93 14.95
CA SER A 107 -4.73 -6.29 15.43
C SER A 107 -4.94 -4.79 15.66
N GLN A 108 -3.96 -4.13 16.29
CA GLN A 108 -3.80 -2.69 16.15
C GLN A 108 -3.50 -2.34 14.69
N PRO A 109 -3.97 -1.18 14.19
CA PRO A 109 -3.73 -0.78 12.82
C PRO A 109 -2.29 -0.32 12.59
N THR A 110 -1.74 -0.67 11.43
CA THR A 110 -0.54 -0.03 10.87
C THR A 110 -0.98 1.01 9.86
N THR A 111 -0.50 2.25 9.99
CA THR A 111 -0.84 3.34 9.07
C THR A 111 0.10 3.37 7.88
N ALA A 112 -0.46 3.65 6.71
CA ALA A 112 0.28 3.90 5.48
C ALA A 112 -0.37 5.06 4.71
N MET A 113 0.32 5.54 3.66
CA MET A 113 -0.20 6.60 2.80
C MET A 113 -0.12 6.14 1.35
N THR A 114 -1.18 6.39 0.59
CA THR A 114 -1.16 6.19 -0.86
C THR A 114 -0.22 7.21 -1.52
N PRO A 115 0.52 6.83 -2.59
CA PRO A 115 1.34 7.77 -3.34
C PRO A 115 0.55 8.96 -3.88
N ALA A 116 1.27 10.03 -4.21
CA ALA A 116 0.71 11.10 -5.04
C ALA A 116 0.43 10.57 -6.45
N ASP A 117 -0.60 11.08 -7.10
CA ASP A 117 -0.79 10.86 -8.52
C ASP A 117 0.26 11.68 -9.29
N VAL A 118 0.74 11.11 -10.40
CA VAL A 118 1.61 11.82 -11.32
C VAL A 118 0.74 12.71 -12.21
N THR A 119 1.09 14.01 -12.29
CA THR A 119 0.34 14.96 -13.13
C THR A 119 0.70 14.76 -14.60
N THR A 120 -0.27 15.06 -15.48
CA THR A 120 -0.02 15.08 -16.93
C THR A 120 1.03 16.15 -17.26
N PRO A 121 2.09 15.83 -18.01
CA PRO A 121 3.09 16.83 -18.39
C PRO A 121 2.46 17.91 -19.30
N THR A 122 2.93 19.14 -19.12
CA THR A 122 2.60 20.25 -19.98
C THR A 122 3.75 20.43 -20.97
N ILE A 123 3.46 20.42 -22.26
CA ILE A 123 4.44 20.69 -23.31
C ILE A 123 4.55 22.20 -23.50
N GLY A 124 5.77 22.70 -23.46
CA GLY A 124 6.14 24.08 -23.78
C GLY A 124 6.49 24.22 -25.27
N ASP A 125 7.76 24.54 -25.55
CA ASP A 125 8.23 24.70 -26.93
C ASP A 125 8.71 23.38 -27.54
N ILE A 126 8.47 23.21 -28.84
CA ILE A 126 9.06 22.17 -29.68
C ILE A 126 9.85 22.86 -30.76
N THR A 127 11.15 22.63 -30.81
CA THR A 127 12.06 23.23 -31.81
C THR A 127 12.81 22.12 -32.57
N GLY A 128 13.42 22.50 -33.72
CA GLY A 128 14.12 21.54 -34.58
C GLY A 128 13.28 21.05 -35.74
N ASP A 129 13.77 20.00 -36.39
CA ASP A 129 13.12 19.39 -37.57
C ASP A 129 13.50 17.89 -37.70
N SER A 130 12.92 17.19 -38.69
CA SER A 130 13.14 15.76 -38.90
C SER A 130 14.58 15.40 -39.32
N THR A 131 15.36 16.36 -39.81
CA THR A 131 16.74 16.17 -40.25
C THR A 131 17.77 16.43 -39.16
N THR A 132 17.48 17.36 -38.25
CA THR A 132 18.36 17.73 -37.14
C THR A 132 17.96 17.09 -35.82
N GLY A 133 16.73 16.63 -35.72
CA GLY A 133 16.08 16.18 -34.49
C GLY A 133 15.19 17.25 -33.89
N TYR A 134 14.51 16.91 -32.80
CA TYR A 134 13.64 17.84 -32.08
C TYR A 134 14.10 18.01 -30.64
N GLU A 135 13.99 19.22 -30.12
CA GLU A 135 14.07 19.52 -28.71
C GLU A 135 12.65 19.85 -28.21
N ILE A 136 12.21 19.15 -27.16
CA ILE A 136 10.90 19.32 -26.52
C ILE A 136 11.12 19.79 -25.10
N THR A 137 10.58 20.95 -24.76
CA THR A 137 10.59 21.45 -23.38
C THR A 137 9.21 21.35 -22.74
N GLY A 138 9.16 21.36 -21.42
CA GLY A 138 7.89 21.34 -20.71
C GLY A 138 8.03 21.26 -19.21
N THR A 139 6.91 21.00 -18.54
CA THR A 139 6.84 20.85 -17.08
C THR A 139 6.00 19.64 -16.67
N ALA A 140 6.38 19.01 -15.57
CA ALA A 140 5.63 17.94 -14.89
C ALA A 140 5.98 17.95 -13.40
N ASP A 141 5.58 16.92 -12.65
CA ASP A 141 6.01 16.79 -11.25
C ASP A 141 7.53 16.69 -11.15
N PRO A 142 8.17 17.28 -10.11
CA PRO A 142 9.61 17.21 -9.90
C PRO A 142 10.12 15.76 -9.80
N ASN A 143 11.34 15.53 -10.29
CA ASN A 143 12.03 14.23 -10.23
C ASN A 143 11.22 13.08 -10.90
N THR A 144 10.43 13.39 -11.93
CA THR A 144 9.60 12.44 -12.67
C THR A 144 10.25 12.12 -14.02
N THR A 145 10.24 10.86 -14.40
CA THR A 145 10.71 10.43 -15.73
C THR A 145 9.66 10.80 -16.79
N ILE A 146 10.08 11.53 -17.81
CA ILE A 146 9.30 11.85 -19.00
C ILE A 146 9.72 10.90 -20.12
N GLU A 147 8.75 10.27 -20.75
CA GLU A 147 8.94 9.43 -21.92
C GLU A 147 8.17 10.03 -23.10
N VAL A 148 8.86 10.26 -24.22
CA VAL A 148 8.23 10.59 -25.49
C VAL A 148 8.09 9.33 -26.32
N ARG A 149 6.88 9.05 -26.78
CA ARG A 149 6.54 7.81 -27.47
C ARG A 149 5.88 8.09 -28.80
N ASN A 150 6.15 7.23 -29.78
CA ASN A 150 5.38 7.14 -31.02
C ASN A 150 3.95 6.59 -30.74
N PRO A 151 3.00 6.75 -31.69
CA PRO A 151 1.65 6.19 -31.56
C PRO A 151 1.60 4.67 -31.36
N ASP A 152 2.62 3.95 -31.80
CA ASP A 152 2.77 2.49 -31.58
C ASP A 152 3.27 2.11 -30.18
N GLY A 153 3.56 3.12 -29.33
CA GLY A 153 4.07 2.94 -27.97
C GLY A 153 5.59 2.88 -27.86
N THR A 154 6.34 2.91 -28.97
CA THR A 154 7.82 2.89 -28.95
C THR A 154 8.35 4.17 -28.30
N ILE A 155 9.25 4.02 -27.31
CA ILE A 155 9.92 5.15 -26.66
C ILE A 155 10.97 5.72 -27.62
N ILE A 156 10.89 7.02 -27.94
CA ILE A 156 11.82 7.73 -28.82
C ILE A 156 12.67 8.77 -28.11
N GLY A 157 12.35 9.08 -26.86
CA GLY A 157 13.16 9.96 -26.00
C GLY A 157 12.75 9.83 -24.54
N THR A 158 13.72 10.07 -23.64
CA THR A 158 13.47 10.07 -22.19
C THR A 158 14.32 11.16 -21.52
N THR A 159 13.77 11.72 -20.44
CA THR A 159 14.48 12.63 -19.54
C THR A 159 13.89 12.55 -18.14
N THR A 160 14.50 13.24 -17.17
CA THR A 160 13.92 13.42 -15.83
C THR A 160 13.75 14.91 -15.57
N THR A 161 12.60 15.29 -15.00
CA THR A 161 12.36 16.66 -14.58
C THR A 161 13.31 17.08 -13.45
N ASP A 162 13.69 18.34 -13.45
CA ASP A 162 14.47 18.95 -12.37
C ASP A 162 13.63 19.12 -11.08
N ASP A 163 14.26 19.67 -10.01
CA ASP A 163 13.60 19.94 -8.73
C ASP A 163 12.45 20.96 -8.82
N GLN A 164 12.37 21.72 -9.92
CA GLN A 164 11.29 22.70 -10.21
C GLN A 164 10.24 22.13 -11.16
N GLY A 165 10.44 20.88 -11.64
CA GLY A 165 9.53 20.20 -12.54
C GLY A 165 9.74 20.54 -14.02
N ASN A 166 10.81 21.25 -14.41
CA ASN A 166 11.10 21.51 -15.83
C ASN A 166 11.80 20.30 -16.46
N PHE A 167 11.57 20.10 -17.75
CA PHE A 167 12.28 19.09 -18.54
C PHE A 167 12.62 19.58 -19.94
N THR A 168 13.66 18.97 -20.50
CA THR A 168 14.01 19.03 -21.91
C THR A 168 14.28 17.60 -22.40
N VAL A 169 13.69 17.20 -23.51
CA VAL A 169 13.92 15.92 -24.19
C VAL A 169 14.45 16.21 -25.59
N ASP A 170 15.63 15.65 -25.90
CA ASP A 170 16.20 15.67 -27.24
C ASP A 170 15.80 14.39 -27.98
N LEU A 171 15.18 14.54 -29.12
CA LEU A 171 14.86 13.46 -30.04
C LEU A 171 15.84 13.48 -31.20
N PRO A 172 16.56 12.37 -31.48
CA PRO A 172 17.47 12.34 -32.62
C PRO A 172 16.76 12.48 -33.97
N ALA A 173 17.49 12.87 -35.00
CA ALA A 173 16.97 12.93 -36.36
C ALA A 173 16.31 11.61 -36.78
N GLY A 174 15.11 11.70 -37.35
CA GLY A 174 14.32 10.55 -37.81
C GLY A 174 13.60 9.76 -36.70
N ALA A 175 13.71 10.14 -35.41
CA ALA A 175 13.02 9.45 -34.33
C ALA A 175 11.50 9.70 -34.38
N ALA A 176 11.09 10.91 -34.74
CA ALA A 176 9.69 11.27 -34.98
C ALA A 176 9.42 11.40 -36.48
N ASN A 177 8.45 10.66 -36.99
CA ASN A 177 8.03 10.80 -38.39
C ASN A 177 7.07 12.01 -38.51
N PRO A 178 7.26 12.90 -39.51
CA PRO A 178 6.26 13.91 -39.81
C PRO A 178 4.96 13.23 -40.24
N GLY A 179 3.84 13.64 -39.63
CA GLY A 179 2.51 13.14 -39.94
C GLY A 179 2.01 13.62 -41.30
#